data_187233d87988a0d2b5dbc1a1daf38cbf
#
_entry.id   187233d87988a0d2b5dbc1a1daf38cbf
#
_cell.length_a   1.000
_cell.length_b   1.000
_cell.length_c   1.000
_cell.angle_alpha   90.00
_cell.angle_beta   90.00
_cell.angle_gamma   90.00
#
_symmetry.space_group_name_H-M   'P 1'
#
loop_
_entity.id
_entity.type
_entity.pdbx_description
1 polymer ?
#
loop_
_entity_poly.entity_id
_entity_poly.type
_entity_poly.pdbx_seq_one_letter_code
_entity_poly.pdbx_strand_id
1 'polypeptide(L)'
;TVMTFSTATALLNLLSLGVTAKYVMAQLSMMPMADLGEGFKLPPWPSLLWLVVALLPMSALFSALCLACAAFARSTKEGQYYLMPLFLVSMPLMMFPLAPGTEINLGNSLIPITGVVLLVMSLVQGDYAEALRYCVPVCVVTLICCHWAIRWAVYQFNQESVIFRESERLDPRRWLAHLVRDRQDTPTLGEAFFCVMLILVTQFFVQLALSANTPAAPNFQYLTMLLFISQVVCIMLPAVLMALILTGRPLKTLLLARTPSVSMCVVAIALAVLVHPLGLQLASWISWLYPVQQDVRTGLEGFTQLLQTAPYPWLPYVMMAMLPAFCEELAFRGFVLSGLRHLGSKWWAIGLSAVFFG
;
A
#
# COMPACT_ATOMS: atom_id res chain seq x y z
N THR A 1 4.91 -29.16 1.94
CA THR A 1 5.16 -29.35 0.49
C THR A 1 5.22 -28.04 -0.27
N VAL A 2 4.19 -27.13 -0.20
CA VAL A 2 4.19 -25.83 -0.91
C VAL A 2 5.37 -24.97 -0.47
N MET A 3 5.60 -24.85 0.84
CA MET A 3 6.71 -24.07 1.41
C MET A 3 8.08 -24.62 0.95
N THR A 4 8.27 -25.94 0.96
CA THR A 4 9.54 -26.55 0.52
C THR A 4 9.80 -26.35 -0.96
N PHE A 5 8.75 -26.39 -1.79
CA PHE A 5 8.87 -26.13 -3.22
C PHE A 5 9.21 -24.64 -3.49
N SER A 6 8.54 -23.75 -2.77
CA SER A 6 8.76 -22.28 -2.87
C SER A 6 10.18 -21.91 -2.45
N THR A 7 10.68 -22.46 -1.33
CA THR A 7 12.07 -22.21 -0.88
C THR A 7 13.09 -22.80 -1.84
N ALA A 8 12.86 -24.00 -2.37
CA ALA A 8 13.76 -24.62 -3.35
C ALA A 8 13.84 -23.79 -4.65
N THR A 9 12.71 -23.30 -5.15
CA THR A 9 12.66 -22.45 -6.34
C THR A 9 13.37 -21.12 -6.11
N ALA A 10 13.17 -20.51 -4.93
CA ALA A 10 13.82 -19.26 -4.57
C ALA A 10 15.35 -19.42 -4.47
N LEU A 11 15.83 -20.51 -3.87
CA LEU A 11 17.26 -20.85 -3.80
C LEU A 11 17.85 -21.08 -5.20
N LEU A 12 17.14 -21.77 -6.06
CA LEU A 12 17.58 -22.01 -7.45
C LEU A 12 17.70 -20.71 -8.24
N ASN A 13 16.71 -19.80 -8.09
CA ASN A 13 16.74 -18.47 -8.71
C ASN A 13 17.90 -17.63 -8.18
N LEU A 14 18.20 -17.71 -6.90
CA LEU A 14 19.30 -17.01 -6.25
C LEU A 14 20.66 -17.50 -6.76
N LEU A 15 20.82 -18.81 -6.89
CA LEU A 15 22.01 -19.41 -7.51
C LEU A 15 22.17 -19.00 -8.96
N SER A 16 21.09 -19.02 -9.74
CA SER A 16 21.08 -18.60 -11.13
C SER A 16 21.47 -17.11 -11.26
N LEU A 17 20.90 -16.24 -10.42
CA LEU A 17 21.22 -14.82 -10.38
C LEU A 17 22.70 -14.57 -10.02
N GLY A 18 23.22 -15.31 -9.02
CA GLY A 18 24.62 -15.22 -8.61
C GLY A 18 25.61 -15.63 -9.72
N VAL A 19 25.29 -16.70 -10.43
CA VAL A 19 26.10 -17.16 -11.59
C VAL A 19 26.02 -16.14 -12.72
N THR A 20 24.84 -15.65 -13.05
CA THR A 20 24.65 -14.64 -14.12
C THR A 20 25.35 -13.32 -13.77
N ALA A 21 25.23 -12.84 -12.53
CA ALA A 21 25.90 -11.63 -12.08
C ALA A 21 27.42 -11.75 -12.19
N LYS A 22 27.99 -12.90 -11.79
CA LYS A 22 29.43 -13.17 -11.93
C LYS A 22 29.88 -13.16 -13.40
N TYR A 23 29.06 -13.71 -14.29
CA TYR A 23 29.37 -13.75 -15.72
C TYR A 23 29.29 -12.38 -16.37
N VAL A 24 28.25 -11.59 -16.04
CA VAL A 24 28.07 -10.21 -16.51
C VAL A 24 29.19 -9.30 -16.03
N MET A 25 29.62 -9.44 -14.76
CA MET A 25 30.76 -8.69 -14.21
C MET A 25 32.07 -9.03 -14.91
N ALA A 26 32.30 -10.32 -15.22
CA ALA A 26 33.47 -10.73 -15.98
C ALA A 26 33.48 -10.16 -17.40
N GLN A 27 32.33 -9.98 -18.04
CA GLN A 27 32.22 -9.31 -19.35
C GLN A 27 32.36 -7.78 -19.24
N LEU A 28 31.79 -7.15 -18.24
CA LEU A 28 31.90 -5.70 -18.01
C LEU A 28 33.35 -5.27 -17.72
N SER A 29 34.10 -6.11 -16.99
CA SER A 29 35.51 -5.84 -16.72
C SER A 29 36.42 -5.91 -17.97
N MET A 30 35.93 -6.48 -19.07
CA MET A 30 36.62 -6.53 -20.36
C MET A 30 36.28 -5.35 -21.28
N MET A 31 35.30 -4.51 -20.92
CA MET A 31 34.94 -3.32 -21.70
C MET A 31 35.69 -2.09 -21.19
N PRO A 32 36.21 -1.20 -22.06
CA PRO A 32 37.00 -0.03 -21.67
C PRO A 32 36.17 1.14 -21.09
N MET A 33 35.02 0.86 -20.50
CA MET A 33 34.18 1.82 -19.78
C MET A 33 34.42 1.68 -18.28
N ALA A 34 35.52 2.23 -17.79
CA ALA A 34 35.96 2.12 -16.40
C ALA A 34 35.01 2.75 -15.35
N ASP A 35 34.17 3.70 -15.76
CA ASP A 35 33.32 4.45 -14.80
C ASP A 35 32.03 3.70 -14.37
N LEU A 36 31.61 2.64 -15.06
CA LEU A 36 30.44 1.85 -14.71
C LEU A 36 30.75 0.72 -13.71
N GLY A 37 32.02 0.37 -13.53
CA GLY A 37 32.45 -0.75 -12.67
C GLY A 37 32.52 -0.43 -11.18
N GLU A 38 32.66 0.83 -10.78
CA GLU A 38 32.77 1.23 -9.39
C GLU A 38 31.43 1.24 -8.63
N GLY A 39 30.29 1.28 -9.33
CA GLY A 39 28.95 1.30 -8.73
C GLY A 39 28.37 -0.07 -8.37
N PHE A 40 28.88 -1.16 -8.94
CA PHE A 40 28.27 -2.48 -8.78
C PHE A 40 29.17 -3.43 -7.95
N LYS A 41 29.10 -3.29 -6.63
CA LYS A 41 29.78 -4.21 -5.71
C LYS A 41 28.91 -5.44 -5.52
N LEU A 42 29.44 -6.63 -5.81
CA LEU A 42 28.78 -7.88 -5.44
C LEU A 42 28.61 -7.95 -3.93
N PRO A 43 27.44 -8.37 -3.44
CA PRO A 43 27.23 -8.52 -2.02
C PRO A 43 28.23 -9.53 -1.43
N PRO A 44 28.79 -9.27 -0.23
CA PRO A 44 29.73 -10.18 0.41
C PRO A 44 29.09 -11.55 0.69
N TRP A 45 29.84 -12.63 0.63
CA TRP A 45 29.37 -14.00 0.86
C TRP A 45 28.48 -14.17 2.10
N PRO A 46 28.78 -13.54 3.27
CA PRO A 46 27.92 -13.65 4.43
C PRO A 46 26.51 -13.09 4.23
N SER A 47 26.35 -12.07 3.37
CA SER A 47 25.01 -11.48 3.10
C SER A 47 24.08 -12.43 2.34
N LEU A 48 24.63 -13.35 1.54
CA LEU A 48 23.84 -14.38 0.88
C LEU A 48 23.23 -15.38 1.89
N LEU A 49 23.92 -15.67 2.98
CA LEU A 49 23.38 -16.50 4.08
C LEU A 49 22.18 -15.82 4.75
N TRP A 50 22.28 -14.53 5.02
CA TRP A 50 21.18 -13.76 5.60
C TRP A 50 19.96 -13.71 4.69
N LEU A 51 20.19 -13.64 3.39
CA LEU A 51 19.12 -13.68 2.40
C LEU A 51 18.38 -15.01 2.44
N VAL A 52 19.11 -16.15 2.58
CA VAL A 52 18.49 -17.48 2.76
C VAL A 52 17.68 -17.54 4.06
N VAL A 53 18.20 -16.99 5.16
CA VAL A 53 17.50 -16.95 6.46
C VAL A 53 16.20 -16.12 6.35
N ALA A 54 16.23 -14.98 5.66
CA ALA A 54 15.06 -14.13 5.44
C ALA A 54 14.00 -14.77 4.50
N LEU A 55 14.44 -15.61 3.56
CA LEU A 55 13.53 -16.35 2.66
C LEU A 55 12.59 -17.31 3.41
N LEU A 56 13.01 -17.89 4.52
CA LEU A 56 12.20 -18.86 5.27
C LEU A 56 10.89 -18.26 5.81
N PRO A 57 10.90 -17.18 6.61
CA PRO A 57 9.67 -16.60 7.11
C PRO A 57 8.82 -15.96 6.01
N MET A 58 9.44 -15.39 4.97
CA MET A 58 8.73 -14.83 3.82
C MET A 58 8.01 -15.91 3.02
N SER A 59 8.68 -17.02 2.73
CA SER A 59 8.06 -18.14 2.01
C SER A 59 6.93 -18.79 2.82
N ALA A 60 7.07 -18.86 4.15
CA ALA A 60 6.02 -19.35 5.03
C ALA A 60 4.79 -18.43 5.01
N LEU A 61 5.01 -17.11 5.12
CA LEU A 61 3.94 -16.10 5.08
C LEU A 61 3.18 -16.18 3.76
N PHE A 62 3.87 -16.09 2.62
CA PHE A 62 3.24 -16.14 1.31
C PHE A 62 2.58 -17.48 1.03
N SER A 63 3.21 -18.59 1.41
CA SER A 63 2.60 -19.93 1.25
C SER A 63 1.31 -20.06 2.04
N ALA A 64 1.25 -19.54 3.27
CA ALA A 64 0.04 -19.57 4.08
C ALA A 64 -1.06 -18.69 3.49
N LEU A 65 -0.73 -17.46 3.05
CA LEU A 65 -1.68 -16.54 2.42
C LEU A 65 -2.20 -17.08 1.08
N CYS A 66 -1.30 -17.59 0.22
CA CYS A 66 -1.69 -18.22 -1.04
C CYS A 66 -2.61 -19.42 -0.82
N LEU A 67 -2.29 -20.25 0.18
CA LEU A 67 -3.11 -21.40 0.53
C LEU A 67 -4.49 -20.99 1.03
N ALA A 68 -4.57 -19.97 1.90
CA ALA A 68 -5.82 -19.41 2.36
C ALA A 68 -6.68 -18.86 1.22
N CYS A 69 -6.08 -18.12 0.29
CA CYS A 69 -6.76 -17.63 -0.91
C CYS A 69 -7.20 -18.77 -1.85
N ALA A 70 -6.33 -19.77 -2.04
CA ALA A 70 -6.63 -20.92 -2.89
C ALA A 70 -7.77 -21.79 -2.35
N ALA A 71 -8.01 -21.79 -1.03
CA ALA A 71 -9.13 -22.51 -0.42
C ALA A 71 -10.51 -22.02 -0.91
N PHE A 72 -10.59 -20.78 -1.40
CA PHE A 72 -11.82 -20.23 -2.00
C PHE A 72 -12.03 -20.68 -3.45
N ALA A 73 -10.97 -21.12 -4.12
CA ALA A 73 -10.98 -21.41 -5.55
C ALA A 73 -11.50 -22.80 -5.83
N ARG A 74 -12.35 -22.93 -6.85
CA ARG A 74 -12.87 -24.20 -7.34
C ARG A 74 -12.14 -24.70 -8.59
N SER A 75 -11.43 -23.81 -9.25
CA SER A 75 -10.61 -24.12 -10.43
C SER A 75 -9.29 -23.36 -10.37
N THR A 76 -8.31 -23.85 -11.13
CA THR A 76 -7.00 -23.17 -11.25
C THR A 76 -7.13 -21.74 -11.77
N LYS A 77 -8.10 -21.45 -12.64
CA LYS A 77 -8.38 -20.09 -13.13
C LYS A 77 -8.94 -19.20 -12.05
N GLU A 78 -9.89 -19.70 -11.26
CA GLU A 78 -10.42 -18.95 -10.10
C GLU A 78 -9.34 -18.70 -9.04
N GLY A 79 -8.46 -19.67 -8.79
CA GLY A 79 -7.34 -19.50 -7.88
C GLY A 79 -6.45 -18.33 -8.24
N GLN A 80 -6.18 -18.13 -9.52
CA GLN A 80 -5.41 -16.98 -9.99
C GLN A 80 -6.11 -15.66 -9.69
N TYR A 81 -7.43 -15.57 -9.85
CA TYR A 81 -8.19 -14.35 -9.52
C TYR A 81 -8.19 -14.05 -8.03
N TYR A 82 -8.29 -15.06 -7.17
CA TYR A 82 -8.23 -14.87 -5.71
C TYR A 82 -6.83 -14.51 -5.22
N LEU A 83 -5.77 -14.86 -5.96
CA LEU A 83 -4.40 -14.46 -5.65
C LEU A 83 -4.08 -13.03 -6.10
N MET A 84 -4.82 -12.47 -7.06
CA MET A 84 -4.58 -11.11 -7.56
C MET A 84 -4.56 -10.04 -6.45
N PRO A 85 -5.54 -9.98 -5.53
CA PRO A 85 -5.51 -9.01 -4.44
C PRO A 85 -4.28 -9.14 -3.54
N LEU A 86 -3.82 -10.37 -3.30
CA LEU A 86 -2.62 -10.62 -2.52
C LEU A 86 -1.37 -10.04 -3.20
N PHE A 87 -1.20 -10.28 -4.50
CA PHE A 87 -0.08 -9.70 -5.25
C PHE A 87 -0.16 -8.17 -5.30
N LEU A 88 -1.37 -7.65 -5.44
CA LEU A 88 -1.63 -6.23 -5.52
C LEU A 88 -1.24 -5.48 -4.24
N VAL A 89 -1.47 -6.07 -3.06
CA VAL A 89 -1.04 -5.51 -1.76
C VAL A 89 0.45 -5.75 -1.54
N SER A 90 0.97 -6.92 -1.89
CA SER A 90 2.37 -7.24 -1.64
C SER A 90 3.35 -6.44 -2.52
N MET A 91 2.94 -6.08 -3.75
CA MET A 91 3.80 -5.33 -4.67
C MET A 91 4.23 -3.96 -4.13
N PRO A 92 3.34 -3.08 -3.66
CA PRO A 92 3.73 -1.82 -3.03
C PRO A 92 4.64 -2.02 -1.81
N LEU A 93 4.34 -3.00 -0.96
CA LEU A 93 5.15 -3.31 0.23
C LEU A 93 6.57 -3.78 -0.11
N MET A 94 6.75 -4.45 -1.25
CA MET A 94 8.06 -4.86 -1.77
C MET A 94 8.79 -3.73 -2.50
N MET A 95 8.05 -2.80 -3.13
CA MET A 95 8.64 -1.68 -3.88
C MET A 95 9.01 -0.50 -2.98
N PHE A 96 8.32 -0.31 -1.87
CA PHE A 96 8.58 0.79 -0.93
C PHE A 96 10.06 0.87 -0.46
N PRO A 97 10.73 -0.25 -0.11
CA PRO A 97 12.15 -0.24 0.24
C PRO A 97 13.10 0.25 -0.85
N LEU A 98 12.66 0.21 -2.12
CA LEU A 98 13.47 0.67 -3.26
C LEU A 98 13.35 2.18 -3.49
N ALA A 99 12.44 2.85 -2.78
CA ALA A 99 12.30 4.30 -2.88
C ALA A 99 13.55 5.00 -2.34
N PRO A 100 14.04 6.06 -3.02
CA PRO A 100 15.20 6.82 -2.55
C PRO A 100 14.99 7.33 -1.12
N GLY A 101 16.00 7.22 -0.28
CA GLY A 101 15.95 7.69 1.09
C GLY A 101 15.16 6.79 2.07
N THR A 102 14.81 5.57 1.67
CA THR A 102 14.16 4.61 2.56
C THR A 102 15.20 3.79 3.31
N GLU A 103 15.33 4.03 4.61
CA GLU A 103 16.22 3.30 5.50
C GLU A 103 15.43 2.47 6.50
N ILE A 104 16.11 1.48 7.10
CA ILE A 104 15.53 0.70 8.18
C ILE A 104 15.43 1.57 9.44
N ASN A 105 14.22 1.76 9.94
CA ASN A 105 13.94 2.44 11.20
C ASN A 105 12.88 1.65 11.97
N LEU A 106 12.57 2.07 13.18
CA LEU A 106 11.65 1.33 14.03
C LEU A 106 10.25 1.22 13.39
N GLY A 107 9.80 2.27 12.71
CA GLY A 107 8.50 2.24 12.03
C GLY A 107 8.47 1.30 10.83
N ASN A 108 9.46 1.38 9.94
CA ASN A 108 9.56 0.51 8.78
C ASN A 108 9.77 -0.97 9.18
N SER A 109 10.42 -1.21 10.33
CA SER A 109 10.62 -2.55 10.89
C SER A 109 9.32 -3.21 11.35
N LEU A 110 8.27 -2.43 11.64
CA LEU A 110 6.95 -2.93 12.04
C LEU A 110 6.04 -3.26 10.84
N ILE A 111 6.45 -2.90 9.61
CA ILE A 111 5.70 -3.23 8.41
C ILE A 111 6.15 -4.60 7.90
N PRO A 112 5.26 -5.61 7.87
CA PRO A 112 5.61 -6.92 7.36
C PRO A 112 6.01 -6.82 5.86
N ILE A 113 6.87 -7.69 5.38
CA ILE A 113 7.47 -7.69 4.04
C ILE A 113 8.49 -6.55 3.89
N THR A 114 8.09 -5.29 4.00
CA THR A 114 8.97 -4.10 3.91
C THR A 114 10.13 -4.18 4.90
N GLY A 115 9.84 -4.47 6.17
CA GLY A 115 10.87 -4.62 7.21
C GLY A 115 11.89 -5.70 6.91
N VAL A 116 11.44 -6.85 6.38
CA VAL A 116 12.34 -7.95 5.99
C VAL A 116 13.22 -7.54 4.81
N VAL A 117 12.63 -6.87 3.80
CA VAL A 117 13.39 -6.41 2.62
C VAL A 117 14.44 -5.38 3.02
N LEU A 118 14.08 -4.38 3.84
CA LEU A 118 15.02 -3.38 4.35
C LEU A 118 16.13 -3.99 5.22
N LEU A 119 15.77 -4.95 6.07
CA LEU A 119 16.75 -5.68 6.88
C LEU A 119 17.77 -6.39 6.00
N VAL A 120 17.32 -7.09 4.96
CA VAL A 120 18.20 -7.75 4.01
C VAL A 120 19.05 -6.74 3.25
N MET A 121 18.49 -5.61 2.83
CA MET A 121 19.24 -4.55 2.15
C MET A 121 20.35 -3.99 3.05
N SER A 122 20.07 -3.69 4.32
CA SER A 122 21.09 -3.22 5.29
C SER A 122 22.20 -4.26 5.50
N LEU A 123 21.86 -5.54 5.59
CA LEU A 123 22.83 -6.63 5.69
C LEU A 123 23.70 -6.78 4.43
N VAL A 124 23.12 -6.58 3.26
CA VAL A 124 23.85 -6.61 1.97
C VAL A 124 24.78 -5.41 1.82
N GLN A 125 24.36 -4.25 2.29
CA GLN A 125 25.16 -3.01 2.27
C GLN A 125 26.30 -3.03 3.30
N GLY A 126 26.23 -3.95 4.26
CA GLY A 126 27.27 -4.12 5.30
C GLY A 126 27.01 -3.34 6.59
N ASP A 127 25.82 -2.72 6.72
CA ASP A 127 25.41 -1.96 7.91
C ASP A 127 24.86 -2.88 9.02
N TYR A 128 25.72 -3.79 9.47
CA TYR A 128 25.36 -4.83 10.44
C TYR A 128 24.87 -4.26 11.78
N ALA A 129 25.35 -3.09 12.19
CA ALA A 129 24.96 -2.49 13.45
C ALA A 129 23.48 -2.07 13.45
N GLU A 130 23.02 -1.46 12.37
CA GLU A 130 21.62 -1.08 12.20
C GLU A 130 20.73 -2.30 11.97
N ALA A 131 21.17 -3.21 11.11
CA ALA A 131 20.46 -4.45 10.85
C ALA A 131 20.22 -5.25 12.15
N LEU A 132 21.22 -5.37 13.02
CA LEU A 132 21.11 -6.11 14.28
C LEU A 132 20.14 -5.42 15.26
N ARG A 133 20.14 -4.09 15.28
CA ARG A 133 19.23 -3.29 16.14
C ARG A 133 17.76 -3.52 15.80
N TYR A 134 17.44 -3.62 14.52
CA TYR A 134 16.05 -3.79 14.07
C TYR A 134 15.66 -5.24 13.72
N CYS A 135 16.59 -6.18 13.85
CA CYS A 135 16.34 -7.60 13.59
C CYS A 135 15.21 -8.16 14.47
N VAL A 136 15.21 -7.80 15.77
CA VAL A 136 14.20 -8.30 16.71
C VAL A 136 12.78 -7.86 16.36
N PRO A 137 12.49 -6.55 16.18
CA PRO A 137 11.14 -6.12 15.80
C PRO A 137 10.70 -6.70 14.45
N VAL A 138 11.57 -6.76 13.45
CA VAL A 138 11.25 -7.37 12.14
C VAL A 138 10.88 -8.85 12.29
N CYS A 139 11.68 -9.63 13.03
CA CYS A 139 11.41 -11.04 13.26
C CYS A 139 10.10 -11.26 14.02
N VAL A 140 9.86 -10.48 15.07
CA VAL A 140 8.62 -10.60 15.89
C VAL A 140 7.39 -10.33 15.04
N VAL A 141 7.37 -9.22 14.29
CA VAL A 141 6.23 -8.87 13.44
C VAL A 141 6.01 -9.90 12.35
N THR A 142 7.08 -10.34 11.68
CA THR A 142 6.97 -11.35 10.62
C THR A 142 6.44 -12.68 11.16
N LEU A 143 6.89 -13.13 12.33
CA LEU A 143 6.41 -14.36 12.97
C LEU A 143 4.93 -14.23 13.40
N ILE A 144 4.52 -13.07 13.93
CA ILE A 144 3.12 -12.81 14.27
C ILE A 144 2.26 -12.86 13.00
N CYS A 145 2.64 -12.19 11.94
CA CYS A 145 1.92 -12.20 10.67
C CYS A 145 1.85 -13.61 10.08
N CYS A 146 2.94 -14.37 10.13
CA CYS A 146 3.00 -15.76 9.69
C CYS A 146 2.05 -16.64 10.49
N HIS A 147 2.04 -16.52 11.83
CA HIS A 147 1.13 -17.24 12.71
C HIS A 147 -0.34 -16.95 12.39
N TRP A 148 -0.69 -15.67 12.19
CA TRP A 148 -2.05 -15.26 11.82
C TRP A 148 -2.45 -15.78 10.43
N ALA A 149 -1.55 -15.72 9.46
CA ALA A 149 -1.79 -16.23 8.11
C ALA A 149 -2.04 -17.76 8.13
N ILE A 150 -1.23 -18.51 8.89
CA ILE A 150 -1.40 -19.97 9.05
C ILE A 150 -2.73 -20.26 9.75
N ARG A 151 -3.07 -19.55 10.83
CA ARG A 151 -4.36 -19.75 11.52
C ARG A 151 -5.53 -19.44 10.58
N TRP A 152 -5.44 -18.40 9.80
CA TRP A 152 -6.46 -18.05 8.82
C TRP A 152 -6.59 -19.12 7.74
N ALA A 153 -5.47 -19.63 7.21
CA ALA A 153 -5.48 -20.73 6.26
C ALA A 153 -6.16 -21.99 6.83
N VAL A 154 -5.79 -22.39 8.05
CA VAL A 154 -6.39 -23.56 8.74
C VAL A 154 -7.88 -23.33 8.99
N TYR A 155 -8.28 -22.14 9.42
CA TYR A 155 -9.68 -21.79 9.61
C TYR A 155 -10.49 -21.94 8.31
N GLN A 156 -9.95 -21.45 7.18
CA GLN A 156 -10.62 -21.56 5.88
C GLN A 156 -10.77 -23.02 5.43
N PHE A 157 -9.75 -23.86 5.62
CA PHE A 157 -9.84 -25.27 5.26
C PHE A 157 -10.82 -26.07 6.11
N ASN A 158 -11.08 -25.62 7.35
CA ASN A 158 -12.04 -26.29 8.26
C ASN A 158 -13.48 -25.83 8.04
N GLN A 159 -13.75 -24.89 7.14
CA GLN A 159 -15.11 -24.46 6.83
C GLN A 159 -15.78 -25.48 5.89
N GLU A 160 -16.90 -26.08 6.33
CA GLU A 160 -17.69 -27.04 5.54
C GLU A 160 -18.19 -26.43 4.22
N SER A 161 -18.43 -25.12 4.19
CA SER A 161 -18.85 -24.40 2.99
C SER A 161 -17.83 -24.43 1.85
N VAL A 162 -16.55 -24.71 2.13
CA VAL A 162 -15.49 -24.86 1.14
C VAL A 162 -15.55 -26.23 0.48
N ILE A 163 -15.96 -27.26 1.24
CA ILE A 163 -16.00 -28.66 0.79
C ILE A 163 -17.23 -28.95 -0.08
N PHE A 164 -18.39 -28.33 0.22
CA PHE A 164 -19.68 -28.62 -0.42
C PHE A 164 -20.15 -27.57 -1.42
N ARG A 165 -19.31 -26.65 -1.85
CA ARG A 165 -19.70 -25.62 -2.82
C ARG A 165 -19.85 -26.23 -4.24
N GLU A 166 -21.06 -26.22 -4.79
CA GLU A 166 -21.32 -26.51 -6.19
C GLU A 166 -20.72 -25.44 -7.12
N SER A 167 -20.23 -25.88 -8.29
CA SER A 167 -19.58 -25.00 -9.27
C SER A 167 -20.62 -24.09 -9.97
N GLU A 168 -20.88 -22.93 -9.48
CA GLU A 168 -21.51 -21.88 -10.28
C GLU A 168 -20.49 -21.35 -11.29
N ARG A 169 -20.82 -21.46 -12.57
CA ARG A 169 -20.01 -20.86 -13.64
C ARG A 169 -20.06 -19.35 -13.45
N LEU A 170 -18.93 -18.73 -13.14
CA LEU A 170 -18.77 -17.27 -13.14
C LEU A 170 -19.00 -16.78 -14.58
N ASP A 171 -20.24 -16.38 -14.88
CA ASP A 171 -20.56 -15.65 -16.09
C ASP A 171 -20.40 -14.15 -15.77
N PRO A 172 -19.32 -13.49 -16.25
CA PRO A 172 -19.05 -12.09 -15.91
C PRO A 172 -20.17 -11.15 -16.38
N ARG A 173 -20.92 -11.55 -17.42
CA ARG A 173 -22.08 -10.77 -17.89
C ARG A 173 -23.25 -10.88 -16.91
N ARG A 174 -23.52 -12.07 -16.37
CA ARG A 174 -24.56 -12.26 -15.34
C ARG A 174 -24.18 -11.58 -14.03
N TRP A 175 -22.91 -11.68 -13.63
CA TRP A 175 -22.40 -11.01 -12.45
C TRP A 175 -22.52 -9.47 -12.56
N LEU A 176 -22.15 -8.89 -13.71
CA LEU A 176 -22.31 -7.46 -13.98
C LEU A 176 -23.80 -7.05 -14.00
N ALA A 177 -24.65 -7.89 -14.59
CA ALA A 177 -26.10 -7.66 -14.61
C ALA A 177 -26.73 -7.74 -13.21
N HIS A 178 -26.28 -8.66 -12.35
CA HIS A 178 -26.70 -8.75 -10.95
C HIS A 178 -26.23 -7.53 -10.15
N LEU A 179 -24.99 -7.07 -10.31
CA LEU A 179 -24.46 -5.86 -9.67
C LEU A 179 -25.30 -4.61 -9.97
N VAL A 180 -25.81 -4.50 -11.20
CA VAL A 180 -26.63 -3.34 -11.61
C VAL A 180 -28.10 -3.53 -11.23
N ARG A 181 -28.60 -4.79 -11.16
CA ARG A 181 -30.00 -5.11 -10.89
C ARG A 181 -30.34 -5.13 -9.41
N ASP A 182 -29.43 -5.64 -8.57
CA ASP A 182 -29.65 -5.84 -7.13
C ASP A 182 -28.99 -4.73 -6.29
N ARG A 183 -29.09 -3.47 -6.76
CA ARG A 183 -28.52 -2.30 -6.09
C ARG A 183 -29.09 -2.14 -4.68
N GLN A 184 -28.24 -2.21 -3.68
CA GLN A 184 -28.59 -1.86 -2.33
C GLN A 184 -28.56 -0.34 -2.10
N ASP A 185 -29.25 0.16 -1.08
CA ASP A 185 -29.25 1.60 -0.74
C ASP A 185 -27.86 2.11 -0.32
N THR A 186 -27.02 1.23 0.26
CA THR A 186 -25.66 1.51 0.70
C THR A 186 -24.72 0.39 0.26
N PRO A 187 -23.43 0.68 0.05
CA PRO A 187 -22.48 -0.33 -0.39
C PRO A 187 -22.30 -1.44 0.65
N THR A 188 -21.99 -2.63 0.19
CA THR A 188 -21.62 -3.77 1.02
C THR A 188 -20.20 -3.63 1.56
N LEU A 189 -19.86 -4.42 2.57
CA LEU A 189 -18.51 -4.49 3.13
C LEU A 189 -17.45 -4.82 2.06
N GLY A 190 -17.75 -5.80 1.18
CA GLY A 190 -16.86 -6.21 0.11
C GLY A 190 -16.60 -5.10 -0.92
N GLU A 191 -17.64 -4.33 -1.25
CA GLU A 191 -17.53 -3.18 -2.15
C GLU A 191 -16.69 -2.05 -1.54
N ALA A 192 -16.79 -1.81 -0.22
CA ALA A 192 -15.95 -0.85 0.48
C ALA A 192 -14.46 -1.24 0.42
N PHE A 193 -14.13 -2.49 0.73
CA PHE A 193 -12.77 -3.00 0.60
C PHE A 193 -12.25 -2.95 -0.83
N PHE A 194 -13.09 -3.30 -1.81
CA PHE A 194 -12.73 -3.23 -3.22
C PHE A 194 -12.43 -1.79 -3.67
N CYS A 195 -13.20 -0.82 -3.17
CA CYS A 195 -12.96 0.60 -3.44
C CYS A 195 -11.59 1.06 -2.89
N VAL A 196 -11.26 0.72 -1.64
CA VAL A 196 -9.95 1.03 -1.04
C VAL A 196 -8.82 0.39 -1.85
N MET A 197 -8.98 -0.88 -2.22
CA MET A 197 -8.00 -1.58 -3.06
C MET A 197 -7.82 -0.89 -4.41
N LEU A 198 -8.91 -0.49 -5.06
CA LEU A 198 -8.88 0.20 -6.35
C LEU A 198 -8.16 1.55 -6.24
N ILE A 199 -8.41 2.30 -5.16
CA ILE A 199 -7.72 3.56 -4.86
C ILE A 199 -6.20 3.32 -4.71
N LEU A 200 -5.80 2.37 -3.88
CA LEU A 200 -4.38 2.06 -3.65
C LEU A 200 -3.66 1.63 -4.92
N VAL A 201 -4.32 0.81 -5.73
CA VAL A 201 -3.78 0.35 -7.01
C VAL A 201 -3.62 1.47 -8.01
N THR A 202 -4.67 2.25 -8.20
CA THR A 202 -4.62 3.38 -9.15
C THR A 202 -3.58 4.40 -8.71
N GLN A 203 -3.48 4.71 -7.43
CA GLN A 203 -2.41 5.57 -6.90
C GLN A 203 -1.03 5.00 -7.18
N PHE A 204 -0.80 3.73 -6.89
CA PHE A 204 0.51 3.09 -7.11
C PHE A 204 0.94 3.18 -8.58
N PHE A 205 0.07 2.77 -9.53
CA PHE A 205 0.43 2.79 -10.94
C PHE A 205 0.58 4.20 -11.51
N VAL A 206 -0.28 5.13 -11.09
CA VAL A 206 -0.16 6.53 -11.50
C VAL A 206 1.12 7.14 -10.94
N GLN A 207 1.47 6.87 -9.69
CA GLN A 207 2.73 7.34 -9.10
C GLN A 207 3.95 6.77 -9.81
N LEU A 208 3.91 5.48 -10.15
CA LEU A 208 4.97 4.84 -10.94
C LEU A 208 5.11 5.46 -12.33
N ALA A 209 4.00 5.72 -13.02
CA ALA A 209 4.01 6.36 -14.33
C ALA A 209 4.50 7.81 -14.28
N LEU A 210 4.15 8.56 -13.23
CA LEU A 210 4.58 9.93 -13.04
C LEU A 210 6.05 10.03 -12.65
N SER A 211 6.55 9.12 -11.82
CA SER A 211 7.98 9.07 -11.44
C SER A 211 8.89 8.83 -12.63
N ALA A 212 8.44 8.03 -13.62
CA ALA A 212 9.17 7.79 -14.86
C ALA A 212 9.24 9.03 -15.78
N ASN A 213 8.35 10.01 -15.60
CA ASN A 213 8.23 11.20 -16.45
C ASN A 213 8.45 12.51 -15.67
N THR A 214 9.16 12.46 -14.55
CA THR A 214 9.43 13.66 -13.75
C THR A 214 10.32 14.63 -14.51
N PRO A 215 9.91 15.88 -14.72
CA PRO A 215 10.76 16.87 -15.38
C PRO A 215 11.96 17.24 -14.51
N ALA A 216 13.09 17.55 -15.14
CA ALA A 216 14.32 17.93 -14.44
C ALA A 216 14.16 19.16 -13.54
N ALA A 217 13.23 20.07 -13.86
CA ALA A 217 12.85 21.22 -13.06
C ALA A 217 11.31 21.26 -12.94
N PRO A 218 10.73 20.70 -11.87
CA PRO A 218 9.30 20.75 -11.66
C PRO A 218 8.87 22.19 -11.38
N ASN A 219 7.80 22.63 -12.04
CA ASN A 219 7.18 23.92 -11.82
C ASN A 219 5.85 23.78 -11.05
N PHE A 220 5.28 24.89 -10.58
CA PHE A 220 4.01 24.88 -9.84
C PHE A 220 2.86 24.27 -10.66
N GLN A 221 2.85 24.43 -11.97
CA GLN A 221 1.83 23.84 -12.84
C GLN A 221 1.91 22.32 -12.88
N TYR A 222 3.12 21.76 -12.92
CA TYR A 222 3.32 20.31 -12.83
C TYR A 222 2.85 19.77 -11.47
N LEU A 223 3.16 20.47 -10.39
CA LEU A 223 2.70 20.10 -9.05
C LEU A 223 1.18 20.09 -8.94
N THR A 224 0.50 21.13 -9.45
CA THR A 224 -0.98 21.19 -9.43
C THR A 224 -1.61 20.09 -10.27
N MET A 225 -1.02 19.74 -11.43
CA MET A 225 -1.47 18.63 -12.26
C MET A 225 -1.32 17.28 -11.51
N LEU A 226 -0.19 17.07 -10.84
CA LEU A 226 0.09 15.86 -10.07
C LEU A 226 -0.88 15.70 -8.91
N LEU A 227 -1.13 16.76 -8.14
CA LEU A 227 -2.13 16.78 -7.07
C LEU A 227 -3.54 16.53 -7.59
N PHE A 228 -3.91 17.15 -8.70
CA PHE A 228 -5.22 16.96 -9.31
C PHE A 228 -5.42 15.49 -9.74
N ILE A 229 -4.46 14.90 -10.42
CA ILE A 229 -4.52 13.49 -10.84
C ILE A 229 -4.62 12.57 -9.62
N SER A 230 -3.75 12.77 -8.62
CA SER A 230 -3.74 11.95 -7.40
C SER A 230 -5.08 12.03 -6.66
N GLN A 231 -5.61 13.20 -6.44
CA GLN A 231 -6.81 13.39 -5.63
C GLN A 231 -8.11 13.12 -6.40
N VAL A 232 -8.24 13.68 -7.60
CA VAL A 232 -9.49 13.58 -8.35
C VAL A 232 -9.60 12.24 -9.09
N VAL A 233 -8.52 11.83 -9.80
CA VAL A 233 -8.57 10.64 -10.64
C VAL A 233 -8.36 9.36 -9.83
N CYS A 234 -7.41 9.36 -8.85
CA CYS A 234 -7.09 8.14 -8.12
C CYS A 234 -7.96 7.93 -6.88
N ILE A 235 -8.42 8.98 -6.19
CA ILE A 235 -9.19 8.85 -4.95
C ILE A 235 -10.68 9.07 -5.20
N MET A 236 -11.07 10.24 -5.69
CA MET A 236 -12.47 10.62 -5.80
C MET A 236 -13.20 9.83 -6.89
N LEU A 237 -12.62 9.72 -8.07
CA LEU A 237 -13.27 9.11 -9.23
C LEU A 237 -13.68 7.65 -9.00
N PRO A 238 -12.82 6.75 -8.48
CA PRO A 238 -13.23 5.38 -8.17
C PRO A 238 -14.39 5.31 -7.19
N ALA A 239 -14.36 6.08 -6.11
CA ALA A 239 -15.41 6.09 -5.11
C ALA A 239 -16.75 6.62 -5.66
N VAL A 240 -16.72 7.70 -6.45
CA VAL A 240 -17.92 8.25 -7.08
C VAL A 240 -18.49 7.30 -8.13
N LEU A 241 -17.65 6.71 -8.99
CA LEU A 241 -18.10 5.74 -9.99
C LEU A 241 -18.71 4.51 -9.32
N MET A 242 -18.09 3.98 -8.28
CA MET A 242 -18.66 2.86 -7.53
C MET A 242 -19.98 3.23 -6.85
N ALA A 243 -20.08 4.43 -6.27
CA ALA A 243 -21.34 4.90 -5.70
C ALA A 243 -22.46 4.99 -6.75
N LEU A 244 -22.16 5.50 -7.95
CA LEU A 244 -23.13 5.63 -9.04
C LEU A 244 -23.56 4.27 -9.63
N ILE A 245 -22.61 3.34 -9.76
CA ILE A 245 -22.84 2.05 -10.39
C ILE A 245 -23.48 1.04 -9.43
N LEU A 246 -22.98 0.94 -8.20
CA LEU A 246 -23.31 -0.13 -7.26
C LEU A 246 -24.46 0.24 -6.30
N THR A 247 -24.69 1.54 -6.03
CA THR A 247 -25.71 1.93 -5.05
C THR A 247 -26.95 2.56 -5.68
N GLY A 248 -28.11 2.29 -5.07
CA GLY A 248 -29.39 2.86 -5.51
C GLY A 248 -29.57 4.34 -5.13
N ARG A 249 -28.83 4.81 -4.10
CA ARG A 249 -28.91 6.18 -3.59
C ARG A 249 -27.53 6.79 -3.40
N PRO A 250 -26.82 7.17 -4.48
CA PRO A 250 -25.41 7.63 -4.42
C PRO A 250 -25.23 8.86 -3.54
N LEU A 251 -26.14 9.82 -3.57
CA LEU A 251 -26.06 11.03 -2.70
C LEU A 251 -26.13 10.69 -1.21
N LYS A 252 -26.90 9.67 -0.83
CA LYS A 252 -26.98 9.20 0.55
C LYS A 252 -25.72 8.44 0.95
N THR A 253 -25.18 7.65 0.04
CA THR A 253 -23.92 6.90 0.23
C THR A 253 -22.74 7.84 0.42
N LEU A 254 -22.64 8.89 -0.41
CA LEU A 254 -21.58 9.88 -0.34
C LEU A 254 -21.81 10.96 0.73
N LEU A 255 -22.85 10.81 1.58
CA LEU A 255 -23.24 11.73 2.64
C LEU A 255 -23.57 13.16 2.16
N LEU A 256 -23.90 13.34 0.89
CA LEU A 256 -24.27 14.62 0.28
C LEU A 256 -25.79 14.91 0.35
N ALA A 257 -26.57 14.00 0.94
CA ALA A 257 -28.04 14.14 0.99
C ALA A 257 -28.55 15.23 1.93
N ARG A 258 -27.72 15.71 2.86
CA ARG A 258 -28.08 16.76 3.82
C ARG A 258 -26.99 17.83 3.88
N THR A 259 -27.36 19.08 3.75
CA THR A 259 -26.47 20.20 3.99
C THR A 259 -26.23 20.38 5.49
N PRO A 260 -24.98 20.61 5.94
CA PRO A 260 -24.71 20.88 7.35
C PRO A 260 -25.31 22.23 7.77
N SER A 261 -25.76 22.31 9.03
CA SER A 261 -26.20 23.59 9.59
C SER A 261 -25.02 24.53 9.85
N VAL A 262 -25.24 25.83 9.82
CA VAL A 262 -24.18 26.82 10.08
C VAL A 262 -23.55 26.60 11.46
N SER A 263 -24.35 26.23 12.47
CA SER A 263 -23.85 25.92 13.81
C SER A 263 -22.89 24.72 13.82
N MET A 264 -23.16 23.67 13.02
CA MET A 264 -22.24 22.54 12.86
C MET A 264 -20.92 22.96 12.21
N CYS A 265 -20.96 23.85 11.22
CA CYS A 265 -19.74 24.37 10.59
C CYS A 265 -18.90 25.17 11.60
N VAL A 266 -19.51 26.03 12.41
CA VAL A 266 -18.80 26.80 13.44
C VAL A 266 -18.17 25.86 14.49
N VAL A 267 -18.92 24.87 14.98
CA VAL A 267 -18.38 23.88 15.92
C VAL A 267 -17.23 23.07 15.32
N ALA A 268 -17.32 22.69 14.04
CA ALA A 268 -16.25 21.96 13.36
C ALA A 268 -14.97 22.82 13.25
N ILE A 269 -15.09 24.09 12.91
CA ILE A 269 -13.95 25.01 12.85
C ILE A 269 -13.33 25.20 14.24
N ALA A 270 -14.16 25.44 15.26
CA ALA A 270 -13.67 25.58 16.65
C ALA A 270 -12.94 24.30 17.11
N LEU A 271 -13.49 23.12 16.80
CA LEU A 271 -12.86 21.86 17.13
C LEU A 271 -11.54 21.66 16.39
N ALA A 272 -11.45 22.02 15.12
CA ALA A 272 -10.22 21.94 14.35
C ALA A 272 -9.11 22.80 14.97
N VAL A 273 -9.42 24.02 15.40
CA VAL A 273 -8.47 24.92 16.09
C VAL A 273 -8.05 24.34 17.44
N LEU A 274 -8.98 23.77 18.21
CA LEU A 274 -8.68 23.18 19.53
C LEU A 274 -7.85 21.91 19.45
N VAL A 275 -8.04 21.09 18.38
CA VAL A 275 -7.30 19.81 18.19
C VAL A 275 -5.94 20.06 17.55
N HIS A 276 -5.72 21.19 16.89
CA HIS A 276 -4.45 21.49 16.21
C HIS A 276 -3.20 21.33 17.09
N PRO A 277 -3.14 21.81 18.36
CA PRO A 277 -1.98 21.59 19.22
C PRO A 277 -1.69 20.12 19.51
N LEU A 278 -2.74 19.30 19.63
CA LEU A 278 -2.59 17.84 19.80
C LEU A 278 -1.98 17.20 18.56
N GLY A 279 -2.37 17.66 17.38
CA GLY A 279 -1.78 17.23 16.11
C GLY A 279 -0.30 17.55 16.03
N LEU A 280 0.12 18.75 16.42
CA LEU A 280 1.54 19.14 16.48
C LEU A 280 2.33 18.27 17.47
N GLN A 281 1.75 17.96 18.63
CA GLN A 281 2.40 17.09 19.61
C GLN A 281 2.53 15.65 19.07
N LEU A 282 1.50 15.13 18.43
CA LEU A 282 1.53 13.82 17.80
C LEU A 282 2.58 13.78 16.66
N ALA A 283 2.64 14.81 15.84
CA ALA A 283 3.64 14.93 14.79
C ALA A 283 5.07 14.92 15.35
N SER A 284 5.31 15.54 16.50
CA SER A 284 6.61 15.51 17.18
C SER A 284 6.98 14.11 17.69
N TRP A 285 6.02 13.33 18.19
CA TRP A 285 6.24 11.94 18.58
C TRP A 285 6.50 11.03 17.37
N ILE A 286 5.74 11.24 16.29
CA ILE A 286 5.94 10.50 15.05
C ILE A 286 7.34 10.81 14.48
N SER A 287 7.79 12.06 14.47
CA SER A 287 9.11 12.43 13.98
C SER A 287 10.26 11.88 14.83
N TRP A 288 10.00 11.58 16.12
CA TRP A 288 10.93 10.85 16.96
C TRP A 288 11.00 9.36 16.60
N LEU A 289 9.86 8.75 16.26
CA LEU A 289 9.78 7.35 15.84
C LEU A 289 10.29 7.14 14.40
N TYR A 290 10.01 8.12 13.54
CA TYR A 290 10.39 8.20 12.12
C TYR A 290 11.21 9.49 11.91
N PRO A 291 12.52 9.49 12.17
CA PRO A 291 13.34 10.65 11.93
C PRO A 291 13.33 11.00 10.44
N VAL A 292 12.96 12.25 10.15
CA VAL A 292 12.93 12.76 8.76
C VAL A 292 14.36 12.90 8.28
N GLN A 293 14.70 12.16 7.23
CA GLN A 293 16.03 12.18 6.62
C GLN A 293 16.33 13.54 5.97
N GLN A 294 17.63 13.82 5.79
CA GLN A 294 18.09 15.09 5.26
C GLN A 294 17.62 15.34 3.83
N ASP A 295 17.56 14.28 3.02
CA ASP A 295 17.07 14.34 1.64
C ASP A 295 15.57 14.71 1.55
N VAL A 296 14.76 14.21 2.50
CA VAL A 296 13.34 14.56 2.59
C VAL A 296 13.18 16.02 3.05
N ARG A 297 14.04 16.51 3.94
CA ARG A 297 14.04 17.92 4.38
C ARG A 297 14.37 18.86 3.22
N THR A 298 15.40 18.56 2.46
CA THR A 298 15.76 19.35 1.26
C THR A 298 14.66 19.31 0.21
N GLY A 299 14.00 18.15 0.05
CA GLY A 299 12.81 18.02 -0.79
C GLY A 299 11.64 18.89 -0.33
N LEU A 300 11.37 18.94 0.99
CA LEU A 300 10.33 19.80 1.58
C LEU A 300 10.64 21.31 1.43
N GLU A 301 11.91 21.70 1.55
CA GLU A 301 12.35 23.08 1.32
C GLU A 301 12.16 23.46 -0.15
N GLY A 302 12.54 22.60 -1.10
CA GLY A 302 12.29 22.78 -2.52
C GLY A 302 10.80 22.88 -2.84
N PHE A 303 9.99 22.05 -2.17
CA PHE A 303 8.54 22.08 -2.29
C PHE A 303 7.93 23.41 -1.77
N THR A 304 8.38 23.91 -0.62
CA THR A 304 7.92 25.18 -0.08
C THR A 304 8.31 26.37 -0.97
N GLN A 305 9.52 26.35 -1.55
CA GLN A 305 9.93 27.33 -2.54
C GLN A 305 9.03 27.28 -3.80
N LEU A 306 8.71 26.07 -4.26
CA LEU A 306 7.82 25.88 -5.40
C LEU A 306 6.41 26.45 -5.16
N LEU A 307 5.88 26.32 -3.93
CA LEU A 307 4.59 26.91 -3.55
C LEU A 307 4.60 28.45 -3.59
N GLN A 308 5.74 29.07 -3.33
CA GLN A 308 5.89 30.53 -3.41
C GLN A 308 5.88 31.03 -4.86
N THR A 309 6.13 30.15 -5.85
CA THR A 309 6.03 30.50 -7.28
C THR A 309 4.60 30.46 -7.83
N ALA A 310 3.61 30.18 -6.97
CA ALA A 310 2.21 30.14 -7.37
C ALA A 310 1.74 31.48 -7.96
N PRO A 311 0.97 31.46 -9.07
CA PRO A 311 0.49 32.70 -9.70
C PRO A 311 -0.45 33.49 -8.81
N TYR A 312 -1.13 32.84 -7.87
CA TYR A 312 -2.03 33.46 -6.89
C TYR A 312 -1.76 32.91 -5.49
N PRO A 313 -1.69 33.74 -4.43
CA PRO A 313 -1.38 33.30 -3.06
C PRO A 313 -2.39 32.33 -2.45
N TRP A 314 -3.64 32.34 -2.91
CA TRP A 314 -4.69 31.45 -2.43
C TRP A 314 -4.69 30.07 -3.10
N LEU A 315 -4.06 29.93 -4.27
CA LEU A 315 -4.09 28.71 -5.08
C LEU A 315 -3.43 27.49 -4.37
N PRO A 316 -2.29 27.63 -3.68
CA PRO A 316 -1.73 26.53 -2.88
C PRO A 316 -2.70 26.01 -1.82
N TYR A 317 -3.43 26.88 -1.14
CA TYR A 317 -4.40 26.47 -0.10
C TYR A 317 -5.57 25.67 -0.70
N VAL A 318 -6.06 26.07 -1.86
CA VAL A 318 -7.13 25.34 -2.55
C VAL A 318 -6.63 23.97 -3.01
N MET A 319 -5.45 23.91 -3.61
CA MET A 319 -4.92 22.67 -4.17
C MET A 319 -4.41 21.68 -3.11
N MET A 320 -3.85 22.18 -2.00
CA MET A 320 -3.24 21.31 -0.98
C MET A 320 -4.15 21.03 0.22
N ALA A 321 -5.13 21.88 0.49
CA ALA A 321 -6.03 21.71 1.62
C ALA A 321 -7.46 21.39 1.18
N MET A 322 -8.08 22.22 0.33
CA MET A 322 -9.50 22.04 -0.01
C MET A 322 -9.72 20.85 -0.95
N LEU A 323 -8.89 20.70 -1.97
CA LEU A 323 -9.05 19.63 -2.96
C LEU A 323 -8.87 18.24 -2.33
N PRO A 324 -7.77 17.94 -1.60
CA PRO A 324 -7.62 16.67 -0.90
C PRO A 324 -8.76 16.44 0.10
N ALA A 325 -9.05 17.42 0.96
CA ALA A 325 -10.11 17.26 1.96
C ALA A 325 -11.45 16.87 1.32
N PHE A 326 -11.83 17.49 0.21
CA PHE A 326 -13.08 17.15 -0.48
C PHE A 326 -13.05 15.76 -1.11
N CYS A 327 -11.98 15.40 -1.81
CA CYS A 327 -11.83 14.10 -2.47
C CYS A 327 -11.79 12.95 -1.47
N GLU A 328 -11.02 13.10 -0.41
CA GLU A 328 -10.84 12.10 0.64
C GLU A 328 -12.12 11.93 1.48
N GLU A 329 -12.82 13.02 1.82
CA GLU A 329 -14.10 12.92 2.53
C GLU A 329 -15.14 12.14 1.72
N LEU A 330 -15.25 12.40 0.42
CA LEU A 330 -16.16 11.66 -0.46
C LEU A 330 -15.82 10.18 -0.55
N ALA A 331 -14.54 9.85 -0.67
CA ALA A 331 -14.10 8.47 -0.81
C ALA A 331 -14.21 7.71 0.52
N PHE A 332 -13.54 8.19 1.56
CA PHE A 332 -13.39 7.43 2.81
C PHE A 332 -14.59 7.60 3.74
N ARG A 333 -15.06 8.82 4.01
CA ARG A 333 -16.22 9.03 4.89
C ARG A 333 -17.55 8.87 4.16
N GLY A 334 -17.58 9.12 2.87
CA GLY A 334 -18.73 8.81 2.03
C GLY A 334 -18.84 7.31 1.77
N PHE A 335 -18.17 6.83 0.74
CA PHE A 335 -18.36 5.48 0.21
C PHE A 335 -17.85 4.39 1.15
N VAL A 336 -16.57 4.46 1.59
CA VAL A 336 -15.94 3.41 2.39
C VAL A 336 -16.61 3.25 3.74
N LEU A 337 -16.81 4.33 4.48
CA LEU A 337 -17.47 4.28 5.79
C LEU A 337 -18.92 3.79 5.69
N SER A 338 -19.63 4.14 4.61
CA SER A 338 -20.99 3.65 4.38
C SER A 338 -21.05 2.12 4.25
N GLY A 339 -20.05 1.50 3.61
CA GLY A 339 -19.92 0.04 3.53
C GLY A 339 -19.46 -0.60 4.83
N LEU A 340 -18.55 0.03 5.55
CA LEU A 340 -18.04 -0.46 6.84
C LEU A 340 -19.09 -0.45 7.95
N ARG A 341 -20.18 0.32 7.83
CA ARG A 341 -21.30 0.32 8.80
C ARG A 341 -21.97 -1.04 8.95
N HIS A 342 -21.84 -1.92 7.97
CA HIS A 342 -22.36 -3.29 8.04
C HIS A 342 -21.57 -4.23 8.97
N LEU A 343 -20.44 -3.78 9.56
CA LEU A 343 -19.65 -4.56 10.54
C LEU A 343 -20.32 -4.78 11.90
N GLY A 344 -21.55 -4.26 12.10
CA GLY A 344 -22.30 -4.44 13.34
C GLY A 344 -21.86 -3.58 14.53
N SER A 345 -20.60 -3.12 14.56
CA SER A 345 -20.07 -2.21 15.60
C SER A 345 -19.60 -0.88 15.00
N LYS A 346 -20.14 0.23 15.52
CA LYS A 346 -19.76 1.57 15.09
C LYS A 346 -18.26 1.87 15.28
N TRP A 347 -17.69 1.37 16.38
CA TRP A 347 -16.30 1.61 16.72
C TRP A 347 -15.32 0.90 15.77
N TRP A 348 -15.66 -0.33 15.37
CA TRP A 348 -14.88 -1.04 14.35
C TRP A 348 -14.94 -0.37 12.99
N ALA A 349 -16.11 0.13 12.58
CA ALA A 349 -16.25 0.85 11.33
C ALA A 349 -15.42 2.15 11.32
N ILE A 350 -15.45 2.92 12.42
CA ILE A 350 -14.66 4.15 12.58
C ILE A 350 -13.16 3.83 12.60
N GLY A 351 -12.75 2.85 13.41
CA GLY A 351 -11.34 2.46 13.53
C GLY A 351 -10.75 1.97 12.21
N LEU A 352 -11.48 1.11 11.50
CA LEU A 352 -11.02 0.60 10.21
C LEU A 352 -10.99 1.69 9.13
N SER A 353 -11.99 2.59 9.14
CA SER A 353 -11.98 3.74 8.23
C SER A 353 -10.82 4.68 8.50
N ALA A 354 -10.44 4.88 9.76
CA ALA A 354 -9.26 5.67 10.14
C ALA A 354 -7.95 5.03 9.67
N VAL A 355 -7.84 3.70 9.78
CA VAL A 355 -6.66 2.96 9.28
C VAL A 355 -6.53 3.03 7.76
N PHE A 356 -7.65 3.03 7.03
CA PHE A 356 -7.61 3.17 5.57
C PHE A 356 -7.34 4.60 5.10
N PHE A 357 -7.62 5.58 5.95
CA PHE A 357 -7.39 6.98 5.65
C PHE A 357 -5.93 7.41 5.92
N GLY A 358 -5.25 6.84 6.92
CA GLY A 358 -3.89 7.18 7.34
C GLY A 358 -2.85 6.22 6.87
#